data_9af9040d11790b670605f9c0570814c3
#
_entry.id   9af9040d11790b670605f9c0570814c3
#
_cell.length_a   1.000
_cell.length_b   1.000
_cell.length_c   1.000
_cell.angle_alpha   90.00
_cell.angle_beta   90.00
_cell.angle_gamma   90.00
#
_symmetry.space_group_name_H-M   'P 1'
#
loop_
_entity.id
_entity.type
_entity.pdbx_description
1 polymer ?
#
loop_
_entity_poly.entity_id
_entity_poly.type
_entity_poly.pdbx_seq_one_letter_code
_entity_poly.pdbx_strand_id
1 'polypeptide(L)'
;KETGDYDILKEQVDYKNDPALAQPLLDHLKRSFYHVVNNKGPHGLPLIGRADWNDCLNLNCFSRVPGESFQNTASNIAKEVNPETGAPLNEETAESVMIAGMFTYIGPEYVELCRRMGDNAEADKAQAEIDKMKEAIVKYGWDGEWFLRAYDAYGKKVGSNENNEGKIFIEPQGFCVMSDVGGKEFTEKTMASIDKYLGTEHGLVLNNPAFTRYIVEYGEISTYPGGYKENAGIFCHNNAWIMCAAAYAGMGDTAFDYYTRIAPAYQEDEKLHRTEPYVYAQMIAGKDAKRFGEAKNSWLTGTAAWNFVAISQYILGIIPDYDGLKIDPSIPKAWDGYSVSRYFRGATFNIKIENPDHVSKGIKSVTVDGKAIDGNVIKGITSGTHEVVAVMG
;
A
#
# COMPACT_ATOMS: atom_id res chain seq x y z
N LYS A 1 15.90 2.68 -9.24
CA LYS A 1 15.14 3.11 -10.43
C LYS A 1 15.35 4.59 -10.77
N GLU A 2 15.23 5.51 -9.81
CA GLU A 2 15.32 6.96 -10.08
C GLU A 2 16.70 7.39 -10.60
N THR A 3 17.77 7.06 -9.90
CA THR A 3 19.13 7.49 -10.25
C THR A 3 19.84 6.60 -11.26
N GLY A 4 19.50 5.30 -11.27
CA GLY A 4 20.26 4.28 -12.01
C GLY A 4 21.60 3.92 -11.39
N ASP A 5 21.87 4.44 -10.18
CA ASP A 5 23.11 4.18 -9.45
C ASP A 5 22.96 2.92 -8.57
N TYR A 6 23.64 1.86 -8.97
CA TYR A 6 23.70 0.59 -8.23
C TYR A 6 24.88 0.50 -7.26
N ASP A 7 25.83 1.44 -7.30
CA ASP A 7 26.96 1.42 -6.38
C ASP A 7 26.53 1.70 -4.95
N ILE A 8 25.40 2.38 -4.75
CA ILE A 8 24.76 2.55 -3.44
C ILE A 8 24.55 1.20 -2.70
N LEU A 9 24.31 0.11 -3.42
CA LEU A 9 24.12 -1.22 -2.81
C LEU A 9 25.37 -1.76 -2.12
N LYS A 10 26.55 -1.21 -2.43
CA LYS A 10 27.84 -1.57 -1.85
C LYS A 10 28.23 -0.71 -0.65
N GLU A 11 27.47 0.41 -0.41
CA GLU A 11 27.74 1.29 0.73
C GLU A 11 27.66 0.53 2.04
N GLN A 12 28.66 0.76 2.92
CA GLN A 12 28.68 0.16 4.23
C GLN A 12 27.73 0.91 5.16
N VAL A 13 26.77 0.22 5.71
CA VAL A 13 25.77 0.76 6.61
C VAL A 13 25.86 0.01 7.96
N ASP A 14 25.91 0.77 9.05
CA ASP A 14 26.06 0.22 10.39
C ASP A 14 24.78 -0.46 10.87
N TYR A 15 24.89 -1.65 11.48
CA TYR A 15 23.82 -2.19 12.31
C TYR A 15 23.93 -1.62 13.72
N LYS A 16 22.81 -1.17 14.28
CA LYS A 16 22.72 -0.65 15.66
C LYS A 16 23.63 0.56 15.94
N ASN A 17 23.96 1.34 14.92
CA ASN A 17 24.93 2.44 14.99
C ASN A 17 26.33 1.99 15.47
N ASP A 18 26.72 0.76 15.18
CA ASP A 18 28.03 0.19 15.50
C ASP A 18 28.83 -0.06 14.21
N PRO A 19 29.87 0.73 13.91
CA PRO A 19 30.70 0.55 12.71
C PRO A 19 31.36 -0.83 12.60
N ALA A 20 31.58 -1.53 13.72
CA ALA A 20 32.11 -2.89 13.70
C ALA A 20 31.14 -3.92 13.11
N LEU A 21 29.84 -3.55 13.01
CA LEU A 21 28.78 -4.37 12.45
C LEU A 21 28.34 -3.89 11.04
N ALA A 22 29.09 -2.97 10.44
CA ALA A 22 28.77 -2.45 9.10
C ALA A 22 28.71 -3.57 8.05
N GLN A 23 27.71 -3.50 7.19
CA GLN A 23 27.53 -4.41 6.07
C GLN A 23 27.05 -3.63 4.84
N PRO A 24 27.22 -4.16 3.62
CA PRO A 24 26.67 -3.54 2.43
C PRO A 24 25.16 -3.33 2.52
N LEU A 25 24.65 -2.23 1.97
CA LEU A 25 23.21 -1.96 1.91
C LEU A 25 22.41 -3.13 1.32
N LEU A 26 22.97 -3.84 0.35
CA LEU A 26 22.33 -5.05 -0.21
C LEU A 26 22.09 -6.14 0.85
N ASP A 27 22.99 -6.30 1.83
CA ASP A 27 22.79 -7.23 2.95
C ASP A 27 21.62 -6.82 3.86
N HIS A 28 21.45 -5.50 4.09
CA HIS A 28 20.30 -4.99 4.82
C HIS A 28 18.97 -5.28 4.10
N LEU A 29 18.93 -5.13 2.77
CA LEU A 29 17.76 -5.49 1.96
C LEU A 29 17.47 -6.99 2.06
N LYS A 30 18.50 -7.82 1.93
CA LYS A 30 18.38 -9.28 2.09
C LYS A 30 17.84 -9.66 3.46
N ARG A 31 18.36 -9.09 4.53
CA ARG A 31 17.87 -9.36 5.90
C ARG A 31 16.44 -8.91 6.09
N SER A 32 16.06 -7.76 5.55
CA SER A 32 14.68 -7.27 5.60
C SER A 32 13.73 -8.23 4.87
N PHE A 33 14.08 -8.68 3.68
CA PHE A 33 13.30 -9.66 2.92
C PHE A 33 13.13 -10.98 3.71
N TYR A 34 14.23 -11.56 4.19
CA TYR A 34 14.18 -12.82 4.94
C TYR A 34 13.64 -12.70 6.35
N HIS A 35 13.56 -11.49 6.91
CA HIS A 35 12.85 -11.29 8.17
C HIS A 35 11.38 -11.70 8.02
N VAL A 36 10.72 -11.27 6.95
CA VAL A 36 9.34 -11.68 6.67
C VAL A 36 9.23 -13.17 6.40
N VAL A 37 10.13 -13.72 5.58
CA VAL A 37 10.14 -15.16 5.22
C VAL A 37 10.32 -16.06 6.45
N ASN A 38 11.16 -15.66 7.39
CA ASN A 38 11.53 -16.47 8.55
C ASN A 38 10.57 -16.27 9.76
N ASN A 39 9.67 -15.30 9.69
CA ASN A 39 8.71 -14.99 10.76
C ASN A 39 7.28 -15.11 10.22
N LYS A 40 6.86 -16.34 9.99
CA LYS A 40 5.51 -16.68 9.50
C LYS A 40 4.74 -17.45 10.57
N GLY A 41 3.43 -17.22 10.63
CA GLY A 41 2.51 -17.89 11.53
C GLY A 41 1.91 -19.17 10.93
N PRO A 42 0.86 -19.71 11.57
CA PRO A 42 0.26 -21.01 11.21
C PRO A 42 -0.29 -21.11 9.78
N HIS A 43 -0.71 -20.00 9.19
CA HIS A 43 -1.24 -19.95 7.82
C HIS A 43 -0.15 -19.66 6.78
N GLY A 44 1.12 -19.51 7.19
CA GLY A 44 2.21 -19.12 6.32
C GLY A 44 2.22 -17.64 5.98
N LEU A 45 1.39 -16.83 6.61
CA LEU A 45 1.37 -15.38 6.53
C LEU A 45 2.37 -14.77 7.53
N PRO A 46 2.85 -13.54 7.32
CA PRO A 46 3.80 -12.90 8.25
C PRO A 46 3.19 -12.68 9.63
N LEU A 47 3.94 -12.96 10.67
CA LEU A 47 3.58 -12.60 12.04
C LEU A 47 3.45 -11.08 12.17
N ILE A 48 2.38 -10.61 12.82
CA ILE A 48 2.15 -9.18 13.02
C ILE A 48 3.03 -8.62 14.15
N GLY A 49 3.56 -9.48 15.02
CA GLY A 49 4.29 -9.04 16.21
C GLY A 49 3.39 -8.20 17.12
N ARG A 50 3.91 -7.06 17.56
CA ARG A 50 3.16 -6.12 18.39
C ARG A 50 2.09 -5.37 17.59
N ALA A 51 2.42 -4.97 16.37
CA ALA A 51 1.54 -4.32 15.40
C ALA A 51 2.25 -4.29 14.03
N ASP A 52 1.50 -4.03 12.97
CA ASP A 52 2.06 -3.69 11.65
C ASP A 52 2.04 -2.17 11.41
N TRP A 53 1.68 -1.69 10.21
CA TRP A 53 1.52 -0.27 9.93
C TRP A 53 0.52 0.41 10.88
N ASN A 54 -0.57 -0.30 11.22
CA ASN A 54 -1.56 0.17 12.18
C ASN A 54 -1.12 -0.22 13.59
N ASP A 55 -0.38 0.66 14.24
CA ASP A 55 0.17 0.44 15.57
C ASP A 55 -0.89 0.34 16.68
N CYS A 56 -2.14 0.65 16.35
CA CYS A 56 -3.30 0.51 17.24
C CYS A 56 -4.00 -0.86 17.13
N LEU A 57 -3.68 -1.68 16.12
CA LEU A 57 -4.20 -3.05 15.99
C LEU A 57 -3.27 -4.04 16.70
N ASN A 58 -3.58 -4.35 17.96
CA ASN A 58 -2.68 -5.05 18.88
C ASN A 58 -3.11 -6.50 19.14
N LEU A 59 -3.08 -7.35 18.12
CA LEU A 59 -3.65 -8.70 18.13
C LEU A 59 -2.94 -9.71 19.04
N ASN A 60 -1.79 -9.34 19.63
CA ASN A 60 -1.01 -10.16 20.57
C ASN A 60 -0.87 -9.53 21.97
N CYS A 61 -1.58 -8.46 22.31
CA CYS A 61 -1.28 -7.68 23.52
C CYS A 61 -2.27 -7.89 24.68
N PHE A 62 -3.54 -8.16 24.41
CA PHE A 62 -4.59 -8.54 25.37
C PHE A 62 -4.66 -7.68 26.64
N SER A 63 -4.49 -6.35 26.55
CA SER A 63 -4.71 -5.49 27.70
C SER A 63 -6.20 -5.34 28.00
N ARG A 64 -6.58 -5.53 29.27
CA ARG A 64 -7.95 -5.28 29.73
C ARG A 64 -8.20 -3.81 30.03
N VAL A 65 -7.13 -3.00 30.04
CA VAL A 65 -7.19 -1.56 30.28
C VAL A 65 -6.91 -0.82 28.97
N PRO A 66 -7.88 -0.06 28.46
CA PRO A 66 -7.67 0.78 27.27
C PRO A 66 -6.50 1.75 27.47
N GLY A 67 -5.66 1.92 26.46
CA GLY A 67 -4.46 2.76 26.53
C GLY A 67 -3.19 2.04 27.00
N GLU A 68 -3.28 0.77 27.40
CA GLU A 68 -2.13 -0.02 27.88
C GLU A 68 -1.64 -1.09 26.90
N SER A 69 -2.34 -1.32 25.78
CA SER A 69 -1.98 -2.37 24.82
C SER A 69 -0.59 -2.18 24.23
N PHE A 70 -0.13 -0.95 24.07
CA PHE A 70 1.23 -0.66 23.62
C PHE A 70 2.34 -1.12 24.57
N GLN A 71 2.04 -1.29 25.84
CA GLN A 71 3.02 -1.63 26.89
C GLN A 71 3.07 -3.13 27.14
N ASN A 72 2.05 -3.85 26.69
CA ASN A 72 1.94 -5.28 26.90
C ASN A 72 2.68 -6.06 25.82
N THR A 73 3.55 -6.93 26.25
CA THR A 73 4.37 -7.81 25.44
C THR A 73 3.92 -9.27 25.64
N ALA A 74 4.58 -10.20 24.96
CA ALA A 74 4.38 -11.66 25.06
C ALA A 74 4.13 -12.22 26.49
N SER A 75 4.58 -11.52 27.54
CA SER A 75 4.33 -11.93 28.93
C SER A 75 2.85 -11.95 29.32
N ASN A 76 2.00 -11.21 28.63
CA ASN A 76 0.55 -11.23 28.88
C ASN A 76 -0.15 -12.35 28.13
N ILE A 77 0.32 -12.69 26.93
CA ILE A 77 -0.18 -13.82 26.13
C ILE A 77 -0.03 -15.13 26.89
N ALA A 78 1.10 -15.32 27.59
CA ALA A 78 1.35 -16.54 28.38
C ALA A 78 0.34 -16.79 29.52
N LYS A 79 -0.49 -15.81 29.85
CA LYS A 79 -1.56 -15.92 30.87
C LYS A 79 -2.93 -16.13 30.29
N GLU A 80 -3.08 -15.97 28.98
CA GLU A 80 -4.34 -16.16 28.27
C GLU A 80 -4.44 -17.62 27.76
N VAL A 81 -5.65 -18.08 27.62
CA VAL A 81 -5.93 -19.39 27.05
C VAL A 81 -6.82 -19.24 25.83
N ASN A 82 -6.58 -20.07 24.84
CA ASN A 82 -7.46 -20.16 23.67
C ASN A 82 -8.87 -20.56 24.15
N PRO A 83 -9.90 -19.77 23.91
CA PRO A 83 -11.24 -20.02 24.44
C PRO A 83 -11.89 -21.28 23.86
N GLU A 84 -11.43 -21.77 22.71
CA GLU A 84 -11.99 -22.96 22.05
C GLU A 84 -11.27 -24.25 22.48
N THR A 85 -9.97 -24.19 22.69
CA THR A 85 -9.14 -25.35 23.00
C THR A 85 -8.72 -25.43 24.47
N GLY A 86 -8.81 -24.30 25.20
CA GLY A 86 -8.30 -24.20 26.58
C GLY A 86 -6.78 -24.26 26.69
N ALA A 87 -6.06 -24.31 25.56
CA ALA A 87 -4.60 -24.34 25.55
C ALA A 87 -4.02 -22.96 25.86
N PRO A 88 -2.91 -22.87 26.63
CA PRO A 88 -2.22 -21.61 26.83
C PRO A 88 -1.75 -21.01 25.51
N LEU A 89 -1.92 -19.71 25.33
CA LEU A 89 -1.31 -18.95 24.25
C LEU A 89 0.14 -18.68 24.63
N ASN A 90 1.05 -19.48 24.11
CA ASN A 90 2.47 -19.43 24.46
C ASN A 90 3.29 -18.57 23.49
N GLU A 91 2.70 -18.18 22.34
CA GLU A 91 3.43 -17.54 21.25
C GLU A 91 2.60 -16.40 20.64
N GLU A 92 3.27 -15.41 20.13
CA GLU A 92 2.69 -14.31 19.35
C GLU A 92 2.40 -14.84 17.93
N THR A 93 1.23 -15.44 17.72
CA THR A 93 0.88 -16.14 16.47
C THR A 93 -0.05 -15.35 15.55
N ALA A 94 -0.47 -14.15 15.93
CA ALA A 94 -1.29 -13.30 15.06
C ALA A 94 -0.55 -12.94 13.76
N GLU A 95 -1.27 -12.98 12.63
CA GLU A 95 -0.70 -12.84 11.29
C GLU A 95 -1.32 -11.66 10.55
N SER A 96 -0.51 -10.95 9.73
CA SER A 96 -0.93 -9.80 8.93
C SER A 96 -1.06 -10.13 7.45
N VAL A 97 -2.27 -10.02 6.90
CA VAL A 97 -2.49 -10.09 5.44
C VAL A 97 -1.99 -8.83 4.74
N MET A 98 -2.02 -7.68 5.42
CA MET A 98 -1.45 -6.45 4.87
C MET A 98 0.06 -6.60 4.60
N ILE A 99 0.84 -7.09 5.57
CA ILE A 99 2.28 -7.31 5.39
C ILE A 99 2.54 -8.37 4.33
N ALA A 100 1.70 -9.42 4.24
CA ALA A 100 1.80 -10.41 3.17
C ALA A 100 1.61 -9.76 1.78
N GLY A 101 0.58 -8.93 1.61
CA GLY A 101 0.35 -8.16 0.38
C GLY A 101 1.51 -7.21 0.06
N MET A 102 2.00 -6.47 1.06
CA MET A 102 3.15 -5.57 0.91
C MET A 102 4.42 -6.35 0.50
N PHE A 103 4.67 -7.51 1.11
CA PHE A 103 5.79 -8.37 0.76
C PHE A 103 5.71 -8.86 -0.70
N THR A 104 4.54 -9.29 -1.16
CA THR A 104 4.34 -9.74 -2.55
C THR A 104 4.38 -8.60 -3.57
N TYR A 105 4.11 -7.37 -3.14
CA TYR A 105 4.22 -6.16 -3.96
C TYR A 105 5.68 -5.67 -4.10
N ILE A 106 6.43 -5.61 -3.00
CA ILE A 106 7.82 -5.09 -2.98
C ILE A 106 8.84 -6.18 -3.30
N GLY A 107 8.57 -7.44 -2.96
CA GLY A 107 9.49 -8.55 -3.14
C GLY A 107 10.07 -8.69 -4.56
N PRO A 108 9.29 -8.52 -5.64
CA PRO A 108 9.80 -8.56 -7.01
C PRO A 108 10.90 -7.54 -7.30
N GLU A 109 10.92 -6.40 -6.60
CA GLU A 109 12.00 -5.41 -6.70
C GLU A 109 13.33 -5.97 -6.16
N TYR A 110 13.29 -6.73 -5.05
CA TYR A 110 14.46 -7.41 -4.52
C TYR A 110 14.96 -8.50 -5.47
N VAL A 111 14.06 -9.28 -6.06
CA VAL A 111 14.39 -10.29 -7.07
C VAL A 111 15.11 -9.66 -8.26
N GLU A 112 14.57 -8.56 -8.80
CA GLU A 112 15.18 -7.86 -9.94
C GLU A 112 16.56 -7.28 -9.59
N LEU A 113 16.72 -6.70 -8.39
CA LEU A 113 18.03 -6.23 -7.92
C LEU A 113 19.06 -7.38 -7.85
N CYS A 114 18.69 -8.54 -7.31
CA CYS A 114 19.57 -9.70 -7.27
C CYS A 114 20.00 -10.14 -8.67
N ARG A 115 19.08 -10.19 -9.64
CA ARG A 115 19.39 -10.50 -11.04
C ARG A 115 20.36 -9.50 -11.66
N ARG A 116 20.14 -8.21 -11.45
CA ARG A 116 21.02 -7.14 -11.95
C ARG A 116 22.40 -7.17 -11.31
N MET A 117 22.50 -7.63 -10.07
CA MET A 117 23.78 -7.86 -9.38
C MET A 117 24.43 -9.19 -9.74
N GLY A 118 23.81 -10.01 -10.60
CA GLY A 118 24.33 -11.30 -11.07
C GLY A 118 24.07 -12.48 -10.14
N ASP A 119 23.33 -12.29 -9.04
CA ASP A 119 22.98 -13.36 -8.09
C ASP A 119 21.62 -13.99 -8.47
N ASN A 120 21.64 -14.76 -9.56
CA ASN A 120 20.44 -15.44 -10.06
C ASN A 120 19.93 -16.52 -9.08
N ALA A 121 20.82 -17.17 -8.34
CA ALA A 121 20.43 -18.20 -7.38
C ALA A 121 19.62 -17.58 -6.22
N GLU A 122 20.03 -16.42 -5.72
CA GLU A 122 19.27 -15.68 -4.71
C GLU A 122 17.94 -15.16 -5.28
N ALA A 123 17.96 -14.65 -6.51
CA ALA A 123 16.74 -14.17 -7.18
C ALA A 123 15.68 -15.28 -7.30
N ASP A 124 16.08 -16.48 -7.75
CA ASP A 124 15.16 -17.62 -7.90
C ASP A 124 14.62 -18.09 -6.54
N LYS A 125 15.47 -18.11 -5.51
CA LYS A 125 15.06 -18.45 -4.14
C LYS A 125 14.06 -17.42 -3.60
N ALA A 126 14.33 -16.13 -3.77
CA ALA A 126 13.44 -15.06 -3.34
C ALA A 126 12.10 -15.11 -4.08
N GLN A 127 12.10 -15.36 -5.39
CA GLN A 127 10.88 -15.51 -6.17
C GLN A 127 10.02 -16.66 -5.64
N ALA A 128 10.62 -17.80 -5.33
CA ALA A 128 9.88 -18.94 -4.76
C ALA A 128 9.19 -18.62 -3.42
N GLU A 129 9.81 -17.78 -2.57
CA GLU A 129 9.17 -17.34 -1.33
C GLU A 129 8.01 -16.35 -1.57
N ILE A 130 8.12 -15.49 -2.59
CA ILE A 130 7.03 -14.61 -3.02
C ILE A 130 5.83 -15.43 -3.52
N ASP A 131 6.09 -16.44 -4.34
CA ASP A 131 5.04 -17.30 -4.90
C ASP A 131 4.30 -18.06 -3.80
N LYS A 132 5.03 -18.64 -2.84
CA LYS A 132 4.44 -19.27 -1.64
C LYS A 132 3.58 -18.30 -0.82
N MET A 133 4.01 -17.04 -0.69
CA MET A 133 3.24 -16.02 0.01
C MET A 133 1.95 -15.68 -0.74
N LYS A 134 1.99 -15.54 -2.06
CA LYS A 134 0.78 -15.35 -2.89
C LYS A 134 -0.19 -16.51 -2.73
N GLU A 135 0.30 -17.76 -2.75
CA GLU A 135 -0.53 -18.95 -2.48
C GLU A 135 -1.17 -18.91 -1.09
N ALA A 136 -0.42 -18.52 -0.06
CA ALA A 136 -0.94 -18.38 1.29
C ALA A 136 -2.03 -17.31 1.38
N ILE A 137 -1.86 -16.15 0.74
CA ILE A 137 -2.89 -15.09 0.69
C ILE A 137 -4.15 -15.59 -0.01
N VAL A 138 -4.02 -16.24 -1.17
CA VAL A 138 -5.18 -16.79 -1.90
C VAL A 138 -5.94 -17.80 -1.05
N LYS A 139 -5.22 -18.67 -0.35
CA LYS A 139 -5.84 -19.75 0.42
C LYS A 139 -6.44 -19.31 1.76
N TYR A 140 -5.76 -18.41 2.45
CA TYR A 140 -6.10 -18.04 3.83
C TYR A 140 -6.45 -16.57 4.00
N GLY A 141 -5.98 -15.68 3.12
CA GLY A 141 -6.22 -14.24 3.19
C GLY A 141 -7.44 -13.74 2.43
N TRP A 142 -8.18 -14.60 1.72
CA TRP A 142 -9.33 -14.23 0.91
C TRP A 142 -10.67 -14.61 1.58
N ASP A 143 -11.60 -13.66 1.66
CA ASP A 143 -12.92 -13.81 2.32
C ASP A 143 -14.10 -13.88 1.32
N GLY A 144 -13.83 -14.17 0.05
CA GLY A 144 -14.83 -14.30 -1.00
C GLY A 144 -15.10 -13.05 -1.82
N GLU A 145 -15.06 -11.86 -1.21
CA GLU A 145 -15.26 -10.56 -1.88
C GLU A 145 -14.12 -9.56 -1.63
N TRP A 146 -13.31 -9.75 -0.58
CA TRP A 146 -12.17 -8.90 -0.22
C TRP A 146 -11.10 -9.68 0.54
N PHE A 147 -9.93 -9.08 0.76
CA PHE A 147 -8.86 -9.65 1.56
C PHE A 147 -9.08 -9.39 3.05
N LEU A 148 -8.89 -10.42 3.88
CA LEU A 148 -8.86 -10.31 5.33
C LEU A 148 -7.84 -9.27 5.80
N ARG A 149 -8.05 -8.70 6.98
CA ARG A 149 -7.06 -7.85 7.61
C ARG A 149 -5.93 -8.66 8.26
N ALA A 150 -6.31 -9.69 8.99
CA ALA A 150 -5.39 -10.46 9.83
C ALA A 150 -6.03 -11.77 10.34
N TYR A 151 -5.21 -12.59 10.98
CA TYR A 151 -5.65 -13.56 11.97
C TYR A 151 -5.19 -13.10 13.36
N ASP A 152 -6.06 -13.18 14.36
CA ASP A 152 -5.67 -12.90 15.75
C ASP A 152 -4.86 -14.05 16.37
N ALA A 153 -4.37 -13.88 17.61
CA ALA A 153 -3.58 -14.90 18.29
C ALA A 153 -4.37 -16.19 18.63
N TYR A 154 -5.69 -16.17 18.51
CA TYR A 154 -6.56 -17.33 18.65
C TYR A 154 -6.84 -18.03 17.31
N GLY A 155 -6.28 -17.51 16.20
CA GLY A 155 -6.53 -18.01 14.85
C GLY A 155 -7.88 -17.58 14.26
N LYS A 156 -8.54 -16.56 14.83
CA LYS A 156 -9.78 -16.02 14.31
C LYS A 156 -9.52 -14.97 13.25
N LYS A 157 -10.38 -14.96 12.24
CA LYS A 157 -10.32 -13.96 11.16
C LYS A 157 -10.66 -12.58 11.67
N VAL A 158 -9.86 -11.59 11.28
CA VAL A 158 -10.08 -10.16 11.45
C VAL A 158 -10.27 -9.53 10.08
N GLY A 159 -11.29 -8.70 9.91
CA GLY A 159 -11.62 -8.12 8.62
C GLY A 159 -12.38 -9.09 7.70
N SER A 160 -13.21 -9.96 8.27
CA SER A 160 -14.04 -10.94 7.59
C SER A 160 -15.52 -10.57 7.63
N ASN A 161 -16.27 -11.05 6.66
CA ASN A 161 -17.73 -11.00 6.68
C ASN A 161 -18.35 -11.72 7.89
N GLU A 162 -17.59 -12.62 8.50
CA GLU A 162 -17.97 -13.33 9.73
C GLU A 162 -17.96 -12.42 10.98
N ASN A 163 -17.23 -11.30 10.95
CA ASN A 163 -17.15 -10.36 12.06
C ASN A 163 -18.41 -9.49 12.15
N ASN A 164 -18.79 -9.06 13.35
CA ASN A 164 -19.91 -8.13 13.54
C ASN A 164 -19.53 -6.67 13.23
N GLU A 165 -18.33 -6.27 13.66
CA GLU A 165 -17.72 -4.96 13.45
C GLU A 165 -16.35 -5.16 12.80
N GLY A 166 -15.83 -4.16 12.10
CA GLY A 166 -14.55 -4.29 11.40
C GLY A 166 -14.55 -5.41 10.35
N LYS A 167 -15.61 -5.53 9.54
CA LYS A 167 -15.73 -6.59 8.53
C LYS A 167 -14.77 -6.47 7.38
N ILE A 168 -14.45 -5.24 6.99
CA ILE A 168 -13.51 -4.95 5.91
C ILE A 168 -12.57 -3.83 6.36
N PHE A 169 -11.30 -3.96 6.01
CA PHE A 169 -10.23 -2.98 6.27
C PHE A 169 -9.54 -2.61 4.96
N ILE A 170 -9.15 -1.35 4.84
CA ILE A 170 -8.54 -0.81 3.62
C ILE A 170 -7.12 -1.31 3.38
N GLU A 171 -6.34 -1.55 4.45
CA GLU A 171 -4.89 -1.71 4.38
C GLU A 171 -4.43 -2.90 3.50
N PRO A 172 -5.00 -4.12 3.58
CA PRO A 172 -4.53 -5.23 2.75
C PRO A 172 -4.95 -5.09 1.28
N GLN A 173 -6.07 -4.38 1.01
CA GLN A 173 -6.68 -4.38 -0.30
C GLN A 173 -5.75 -3.82 -1.38
N GLY A 174 -5.16 -2.65 -1.13
CA GLY A 174 -4.31 -1.97 -2.10
C GLY A 174 -3.10 -2.80 -2.51
N PHE A 175 -2.36 -3.34 -1.55
CA PHE A 175 -1.14 -4.12 -1.82
C PHE A 175 -1.42 -5.45 -2.50
N CYS A 176 -2.49 -6.16 -2.09
CA CYS A 176 -2.88 -7.41 -2.72
C CYS A 176 -3.31 -7.21 -4.19
N VAL A 177 -4.03 -6.12 -4.49
CA VAL A 177 -4.38 -5.76 -5.87
C VAL A 177 -3.13 -5.41 -6.69
N MET A 178 -2.24 -4.53 -6.18
CA MET A 178 -1.03 -4.13 -6.88
C MET A 178 -0.03 -5.27 -7.12
N SER A 179 -0.09 -6.33 -6.35
CA SER A 179 0.73 -7.54 -6.53
C SER A 179 0.04 -8.64 -7.34
N ASP A 180 -1.15 -8.38 -7.87
CA ASP A 180 -1.95 -9.32 -8.68
C ASP A 180 -2.22 -10.64 -7.95
N VAL A 181 -2.53 -10.57 -6.65
CA VAL A 181 -2.92 -11.76 -5.88
C VAL A 181 -4.33 -12.18 -6.28
N GLY A 182 -4.45 -13.43 -6.74
CA GLY A 182 -5.71 -14.01 -7.19
C GLY A 182 -6.21 -13.51 -8.56
N GLY A 183 -5.45 -12.63 -9.23
CA GLY A 183 -5.72 -12.18 -10.58
C GLY A 183 -6.94 -11.25 -10.71
N LYS A 184 -7.43 -11.13 -11.93
CA LYS A 184 -8.47 -10.16 -12.31
C LYS A 184 -9.77 -10.30 -11.49
N GLU A 185 -10.23 -11.51 -11.24
CA GLU A 185 -11.48 -11.75 -10.48
C GLU A 185 -11.40 -11.19 -9.07
N PHE A 186 -10.29 -11.45 -8.36
CA PHE A 186 -10.08 -10.94 -7.01
C PHE A 186 -9.97 -9.42 -7.01
N THR A 187 -9.25 -8.86 -7.98
CA THR A 187 -9.11 -7.41 -8.17
C THR A 187 -10.49 -6.74 -8.35
N GLU A 188 -11.32 -7.23 -9.26
CA GLU A 188 -12.65 -6.66 -9.53
C GLU A 188 -13.57 -6.73 -8.30
N LYS A 189 -13.61 -7.87 -7.60
CA LYS A 189 -14.38 -8.02 -6.36
C LYS A 189 -13.88 -7.11 -5.25
N THR A 190 -12.56 -7.05 -5.07
CA THR A 190 -11.94 -6.18 -4.05
C THR A 190 -12.27 -4.72 -4.29
N MET A 191 -12.08 -4.22 -5.52
CA MET A 191 -12.36 -2.83 -5.85
C MET A 191 -13.85 -2.47 -5.68
N ALA A 192 -14.75 -3.38 -6.08
CA ALA A 192 -16.19 -3.21 -5.85
C ALA A 192 -16.54 -3.18 -4.35
N SER A 193 -15.90 -4.02 -3.54
CA SER A 193 -16.11 -4.05 -2.10
C SER A 193 -15.57 -2.81 -1.39
N ILE A 194 -14.42 -2.27 -1.83
CA ILE A 194 -13.88 -1.00 -1.33
C ILE A 194 -14.88 0.12 -1.56
N ASP A 195 -15.35 0.29 -2.78
CA ASP A 195 -16.30 1.37 -3.11
C ASP A 195 -17.59 1.22 -2.30
N LYS A 196 -18.16 0.02 -2.27
CA LYS A 196 -19.42 -0.27 -1.59
C LYS A 196 -19.37 -0.08 -0.08
N TYR A 197 -18.31 -0.52 0.57
CA TYR A 197 -18.27 -0.60 2.03
C TYR A 197 -17.42 0.50 2.68
N LEU A 198 -16.35 0.93 2.02
CA LEU A 198 -15.42 1.94 2.56
C LEU A 198 -15.62 3.32 1.93
N GLY A 199 -16.26 3.39 0.75
CA GLY A 199 -16.47 4.63 0.00
C GLY A 199 -17.30 5.67 0.74
N THR A 200 -16.85 6.93 0.74
CA THR A 200 -17.59 8.13 1.17
C THR A 200 -17.26 9.30 0.25
N GLU A 201 -18.05 10.38 0.30
CA GLU A 201 -17.79 11.60 -0.46
C GLU A 201 -16.45 12.29 -0.10
N HIS A 202 -15.91 12.02 1.10
CA HIS A 202 -14.66 12.62 1.60
C HIS A 202 -13.46 11.67 1.58
N GLY A 203 -13.56 10.52 0.92
CA GLY A 203 -12.53 9.49 0.84
C GLY A 203 -13.00 8.12 1.32
N LEU A 204 -12.05 7.21 1.53
CA LEU A 204 -12.30 5.85 1.96
C LEU A 204 -11.98 5.69 3.46
N VAL A 205 -12.93 5.15 4.24
CA VAL A 205 -12.70 4.88 5.66
C VAL A 205 -11.76 3.68 5.86
N LEU A 206 -11.04 3.64 6.99
CA LEU A 206 -10.09 2.56 7.28
C LEU A 206 -10.75 1.20 7.40
N ASN A 207 -11.89 1.15 8.07
CA ASN A 207 -12.63 -0.09 8.29
C ASN A 207 -14.14 0.18 8.38
N ASN A 208 -14.93 -0.85 8.21
CA ASN A 208 -16.40 -0.76 8.31
C ASN A 208 -17.00 -2.11 8.73
N PRO A 209 -18.01 -2.16 9.62
CA PRO A 209 -18.48 -1.07 10.51
C PRO A 209 -17.43 -0.64 11.54
N ALA A 210 -17.59 0.58 12.08
CA ALA A 210 -16.76 1.05 13.19
C ALA A 210 -16.97 0.19 14.45
N PHE A 211 -15.94 0.12 15.30
CA PHE A 211 -16.07 -0.50 16.63
C PHE A 211 -16.86 0.40 17.56
N THR A 212 -17.82 -0.18 18.29
CA THR A 212 -18.70 0.53 19.23
C THR A 212 -18.28 0.37 20.68
N ARG A 213 -17.32 -0.50 20.97
CA ARG A 213 -16.80 -0.79 22.31
C ARG A 213 -15.33 -1.19 22.25
N TYR A 214 -14.66 -1.13 23.38
CA TYR A 214 -13.31 -1.69 23.53
C TYR A 214 -13.35 -3.22 23.39
N ILE A 215 -12.48 -3.75 22.53
CA ILE A 215 -12.30 -5.18 22.25
C ILE A 215 -10.87 -5.54 22.62
N VAL A 216 -10.73 -6.35 23.67
CA VAL A 216 -9.41 -6.73 24.25
C VAL A 216 -8.51 -7.37 23.19
N GLU A 217 -9.07 -8.19 22.32
CA GLU A 217 -8.37 -8.95 21.28
C GLU A 217 -7.85 -8.04 20.15
N TYR A 218 -8.42 -6.83 19.98
CA TYR A 218 -8.02 -5.89 18.93
C TYR A 218 -7.19 -4.73 19.45
N GLY A 219 -7.28 -4.44 20.75
CA GLY A 219 -6.51 -3.40 21.41
C GLY A 219 -6.96 -1.97 21.08
N GLU A 220 -5.99 -1.09 20.94
CA GLU A 220 -6.22 0.37 20.92
C GLU A 220 -7.13 0.84 19.76
N ILE A 221 -7.18 0.16 18.64
CA ILE A 221 -8.04 0.52 17.52
C ILE A 221 -9.51 0.66 17.93
N SER A 222 -9.95 -0.12 18.89
CA SER A 222 -11.32 -0.13 19.40
C SER A 222 -11.60 0.86 20.54
N THR A 223 -10.60 1.65 20.96
CA THR A 223 -10.76 2.69 21.99
C THR A 223 -11.26 4.00 21.41
N TYR A 224 -10.98 4.27 20.13
CA TYR A 224 -11.36 5.52 19.49
C TYR A 224 -12.88 5.57 19.21
N PRO A 225 -13.50 6.76 19.29
CA PRO A 225 -14.88 6.91 18.83
C PRO A 225 -15.01 6.56 17.35
N GLY A 226 -16.13 5.96 16.96
CA GLY A 226 -16.41 5.63 15.57
C GLY A 226 -16.25 6.82 14.62
N GLY A 227 -15.61 6.60 13.49
CA GLY A 227 -15.28 7.63 12.50
C GLY A 227 -14.05 8.47 12.83
N TYR A 228 -13.32 8.18 13.91
CA TYR A 228 -12.11 8.92 14.26
C TYR A 228 -10.92 8.00 14.37
N LYS A 229 -9.74 8.54 13.98
CA LYS A 229 -8.47 7.84 14.01
C LYS A 229 -8.59 6.47 13.32
N GLU A 230 -8.00 5.45 13.89
CA GLU A 230 -7.96 4.10 13.33
C GLU A 230 -9.32 3.38 13.38
N ASN A 231 -10.31 3.92 14.11
CA ASN A 231 -11.65 3.35 14.17
C ASN A 231 -12.59 3.99 13.12
N ALA A 232 -12.49 3.53 11.88
CA ALA A 232 -13.29 3.98 10.74
C ALA A 232 -13.13 5.48 10.36
N GLY A 233 -12.02 6.12 10.74
CA GLY A 233 -11.60 7.39 10.17
C GLY A 233 -11.12 7.23 8.73
N ILE A 234 -11.07 8.32 7.96
CA ILE A 234 -10.48 8.36 6.63
C ILE A 234 -9.02 8.75 6.78
N PHE A 235 -8.11 7.79 6.74
CA PHE A 235 -6.68 8.08 6.68
C PHE A 235 -6.26 8.36 5.25
N CYS A 236 -5.86 9.58 4.97
CA CYS A 236 -5.51 10.01 3.61
C CYS A 236 -4.29 9.27 3.04
N HIS A 237 -3.41 8.78 3.89
CA HIS A 237 -2.27 7.93 3.54
C HIS A 237 -2.72 6.63 2.85
N ASN A 238 -3.65 5.89 3.46
CA ASN A 238 -4.16 4.61 2.92
C ASN A 238 -5.00 4.79 1.67
N ASN A 239 -5.67 5.94 1.54
CA ASN A 239 -6.43 6.27 0.34
C ASN A 239 -5.53 6.29 -0.89
N ALA A 240 -4.30 6.81 -0.78
CA ALA A 240 -3.34 6.79 -1.87
C ALA A 240 -2.96 5.37 -2.32
N TRP A 241 -2.90 4.39 -1.42
CA TRP A 241 -2.64 2.99 -1.78
C TRP A 241 -3.75 2.43 -2.67
N ILE A 242 -5.01 2.81 -2.41
CA ILE A 242 -6.14 2.38 -3.23
C ILE A 242 -6.19 3.12 -4.57
N MET A 243 -5.77 4.39 -4.62
CA MET A 243 -5.58 5.10 -5.89
C MET A 243 -4.56 4.38 -6.78
N CYS A 244 -3.42 3.97 -6.20
CA CYS A 244 -2.41 3.17 -6.90
C CYS A 244 -2.99 1.84 -7.39
N ALA A 245 -3.73 1.14 -6.55
CA ALA A 245 -4.37 -0.13 -6.90
C ALA A 245 -5.40 0.03 -8.03
N ALA A 246 -6.25 1.06 -7.96
CA ALA A 246 -7.22 1.37 -9.02
C ALA A 246 -6.53 1.70 -10.35
N ALA A 247 -5.49 2.52 -10.33
CA ALA A 247 -4.70 2.85 -11.51
C ALA A 247 -3.97 1.62 -12.08
N TYR A 248 -3.40 0.78 -11.21
CA TYR A 248 -2.80 -0.50 -11.60
C TYR A 248 -3.82 -1.39 -12.34
N ALA A 249 -5.02 -1.50 -11.82
CA ALA A 249 -6.12 -2.25 -12.39
C ALA A 249 -6.73 -1.61 -13.68
N GLY A 250 -6.23 -0.47 -14.14
CA GLY A 250 -6.74 0.24 -15.31
C GLY A 250 -8.05 1.00 -15.07
N MET A 251 -8.40 1.24 -13.81
CA MET A 251 -9.60 1.96 -13.38
C MET A 251 -9.29 3.46 -13.19
N GLY A 252 -8.86 4.15 -14.25
CA GLY A 252 -8.38 5.54 -14.19
C GLY A 252 -9.41 6.54 -13.68
N ASP A 253 -10.69 6.37 -14.06
CA ASP A 253 -11.78 7.20 -13.53
C ASP A 253 -11.89 7.07 -12.00
N THR A 254 -11.86 5.84 -11.48
CA THR A 254 -11.93 5.55 -10.04
C THR A 254 -10.69 6.07 -9.30
N ALA A 255 -9.50 5.86 -9.86
CA ALA A 255 -8.27 6.33 -9.25
C ALA A 255 -8.25 7.86 -9.08
N PHE A 256 -8.69 8.59 -10.10
CA PHE A 256 -8.75 10.04 -10.07
C PHE A 256 -9.88 10.56 -9.18
N ASP A 257 -11.04 9.89 -9.17
CA ASP A 257 -12.14 10.24 -8.26
C ASP A 257 -11.70 10.12 -6.79
N TYR A 258 -11.06 9.02 -6.40
CA TYR A 258 -10.53 8.87 -5.04
C TYR A 258 -9.47 9.94 -4.70
N TYR A 259 -8.64 10.33 -5.68
CA TYR A 259 -7.69 11.43 -5.50
C TYR A 259 -8.39 12.74 -5.19
N THR A 260 -9.42 13.11 -5.95
CA THR A 260 -10.13 14.39 -5.77
C THR A 260 -10.87 14.48 -4.44
N ARG A 261 -11.30 13.36 -3.87
CA ARG A 261 -11.99 13.32 -2.57
C ARG A 261 -11.13 13.77 -1.39
N ILE A 262 -9.79 13.62 -1.47
CA ILE A 262 -8.88 13.97 -0.36
C ILE A 262 -7.85 15.05 -0.72
N ALA A 263 -7.68 15.39 -2.00
CA ALA A 263 -6.68 16.35 -2.43
C ALA A 263 -7.09 17.78 -2.05
N PRO A 264 -6.21 18.57 -1.38
CA PRO A 264 -6.53 19.92 -0.91
C PRO A 264 -7.05 20.85 -2.01
N ALA A 265 -6.56 20.69 -3.24
CA ALA A 265 -6.98 21.50 -4.39
C ALA A 265 -8.46 21.37 -4.76
N TYR A 266 -9.14 20.32 -4.26
CA TYR A 266 -10.55 20.03 -4.52
C TYR A 266 -11.42 20.23 -3.27
N GLN A 267 -10.84 20.70 -2.14
CA GLN A 267 -11.55 20.90 -0.88
C GLN A 267 -11.86 22.39 -0.69
N GLU A 268 -13.09 22.80 -0.97
CA GLU A 268 -13.52 24.22 -0.89
C GLU A 268 -14.22 24.58 0.43
N ASP A 269 -14.67 23.58 1.23
CA ASP A 269 -15.34 23.85 2.49
C ASP A 269 -14.35 24.08 3.64
N GLU A 270 -14.04 25.34 3.90
CA GLU A 270 -13.15 25.78 5.00
C GLU A 270 -13.65 25.37 6.40
N LYS A 271 -14.95 25.06 6.55
CA LYS A 271 -15.48 24.61 7.85
C LYS A 271 -15.14 23.16 8.13
N LEU A 272 -14.93 22.37 7.09
CA LEU A 272 -14.55 20.97 7.17
C LEU A 272 -13.02 20.80 7.02
N HIS A 273 -12.41 21.44 6.02
CA HIS A 273 -10.97 21.35 5.78
C HIS A 273 -10.21 22.29 6.72
N ARG A 274 -9.98 21.84 7.96
CA ARG A 274 -9.34 22.63 9.03
C ARG A 274 -7.82 22.45 9.07
N THR A 275 -7.20 22.46 7.91
CA THR A 275 -5.75 22.45 7.71
C THR A 275 -5.40 23.62 6.79
N GLU A 276 -4.11 23.84 6.54
CA GLU A 276 -3.68 24.83 5.57
C GLU A 276 -4.21 24.48 4.17
N PRO A 277 -4.61 25.45 3.33
CA PRO A 277 -5.34 25.19 2.09
C PRO A 277 -4.64 24.27 1.07
N TYR A 278 -3.33 24.16 1.16
CA TYR A 278 -2.49 23.36 0.24
C TYR A 278 -1.87 22.12 0.88
N VAL A 279 -2.29 21.76 2.10
CA VAL A 279 -1.70 20.63 2.86
C VAL A 279 -2.68 19.47 2.96
N TYR A 280 -2.18 18.27 2.71
CA TYR A 280 -2.95 17.07 2.97
C TYR A 280 -3.16 16.85 4.47
N ALA A 281 -4.38 16.53 4.85
CA ALA A 281 -4.65 16.06 6.20
C ALA A 281 -4.09 14.65 6.43
N GLN A 282 -3.73 14.33 7.68
CA GLN A 282 -3.50 12.94 8.09
C GLN A 282 -4.81 12.16 8.02
N MET A 283 -5.86 12.74 8.60
CA MET A 283 -7.16 12.11 8.79
C MET A 283 -8.30 13.08 8.50
N ILE A 284 -9.32 12.54 7.85
CA ILE A 284 -10.65 13.15 7.72
C ILE A 284 -11.62 12.31 8.56
N ALA A 285 -12.52 12.96 9.28
CA ALA A 285 -13.52 12.28 10.09
C ALA A 285 -14.44 11.44 9.21
N GLY A 286 -14.56 10.14 9.51
CA GLY A 286 -15.36 9.18 8.77
C GLY A 286 -16.85 9.32 8.98
N LYS A 287 -17.65 8.52 8.27
CA LYS A 287 -19.12 8.58 8.23
C LYS A 287 -19.80 8.37 9.59
N ASP A 288 -19.14 7.68 10.52
CA ASP A 288 -19.66 7.44 11.87
C ASP A 288 -19.31 8.57 12.85
N ALA A 289 -18.51 9.53 12.43
CA ALA A 289 -18.11 10.67 13.25
C ALA A 289 -19.22 11.72 13.33
N LYS A 290 -19.33 12.38 14.49
CA LYS A 290 -20.28 13.51 14.68
C LYS A 290 -20.02 14.66 13.69
N ARG A 291 -18.76 14.84 13.26
CA ARG A 291 -18.35 15.86 12.29
C ARG A 291 -17.76 15.19 11.04
N PHE A 292 -18.56 14.40 10.37
CA PHE A 292 -18.18 13.75 9.13
C PHE A 292 -17.58 14.74 8.14
N GLY A 293 -16.44 14.40 7.53
CA GLY A 293 -15.72 15.22 6.57
C GLY A 293 -14.73 16.24 7.20
N GLU A 294 -14.69 16.41 8.53
CA GLU A 294 -13.75 17.34 9.17
C GLU A 294 -12.32 16.82 9.06
N ALA A 295 -11.47 17.53 8.29
CA ALA A 295 -10.07 17.21 8.13
C ALA A 295 -9.21 17.85 9.23
N LYS A 296 -8.24 17.08 9.76
CA LYS A 296 -7.33 17.50 10.85
C LYS A 296 -5.93 16.94 10.71
N ASN A 297 -5.03 17.43 11.55
CA ASN A 297 -3.64 16.95 11.68
C ASN A 297 -2.88 17.08 10.35
N SER A 298 -2.64 18.30 9.93
CA SER A 298 -1.73 18.61 8.82
C SER A 298 -0.28 18.26 9.15
N TRP A 299 0.55 17.99 8.15
CA TRP A 299 1.98 17.73 8.21
C TRP A 299 2.42 16.39 8.85
N LEU A 300 1.66 15.83 9.75
CA LEU A 300 1.99 14.61 10.51
C LEU A 300 1.59 13.33 9.75
N THR A 301 2.00 13.21 8.49
CA THR A 301 1.52 12.11 7.64
C THR A 301 2.42 11.87 6.43
N GLY A 302 2.49 10.63 5.97
CA GLY A 302 3.05 10.26 4.67
C GLY A 302 2.12 10.51 3.48
N THR A 303 0.96 11.15 3.69
CA THR A 303 -0.06 11.35 2.66
C THR A 303 0.47 12.09 1.45
N ALA A 304 1.22 13.19 1.65
CA ALA A 304 1.75 13.99 0.54
C ALA A 304 2.69 13.19 -0.35
N ALA A 305 3.61 12.41 0.23
CA ALA A 305 4.55 11.56 -0.51
C ALA A 305 3.81 10.48 -1.29
N TRP A 306 2.87 9.79 -0.67
CA TRP A 306 2.08 8.74 -1.34
C TRP A 306 1.16 9.30 -2.43
N ASN A 307 0.53 10.47 -2.22
CA ASN A 307 -0.26 11.10 -3.26
C ASN A 307 0.61 11.59 -4.42
N PHE A 308 1.84 12.08 -4.14
CA PHE A 308 2.78 12.40 -5.21
C PHE A 308 3.11 11.17 -6.07
N VAL A 309 3.38 10.03 -5.45
CA VAL A 309 3.60 8.76 -6.16
C VAL A 309 2.34 8.33 -6.91
N ALA A 310 1.17 8.36 -6.26
CA ALA A 310 -0.10 7.95 -6.86
C ALA A 310 -0.42 8.78 -8.12
N ILE A 311 -0.30 10.11 -8.04
CA ILE A 311 -0.59 10.96 -9.19
C ILE A 311 0.48 10.86 -10.28
N SER A 312 1.77 10.95 -9.93
CA SER A 312 2.84 11.03 -10.93
C SER A 312 3.17 9.69 -11.57
N GLN A 313 3.22 8.61 -10.79
CA GLN A 313 3.67 7.31 -11.28
C GLN A 313 2.54 6.35 -11.65
N TYR A 314 1.37 6.44 -10.98
CA TYR A 314 0.25 5.54 -11.25
C TYR A 314 -0.82 6.16 -12.16
N ILE A 315 -1.31 7.36 -11.83
CA ILE A 315 -2.36 8.01 -12.64
C ILE A 315 -1.75 8.58 -13.91
N LEU A 316 -0.76 9.48 -13.80
CA LEU A 316 -0.06 10.03 -14.97
C LEU A 316 0.93 9.04 -15.60
N GLY A 317 1.33 7.99 -14.89
CA GLY A 317 2.10 6.89 -15.44
C GLY A 317 3.51 7.26 -15.93
N ILE A 318 4.17 8.25 -15.31
CA ILE A 318 5.54 8.63 -15.62
C ILE A 318 6.46 7.96 -14.60
N ILE A 319 6.91 6.75 -14.92
CA ILE A 319 7.44 5.81 -13.94
C ILE A 319 8.96 5.64 -14.11
N PRO A 320 9.77 5.94 -13.08
CA PRO A 320 11.17 5.52 -13.06
C PRO A 320 11.28 4.00 -13.12
N ASP A 321 11.97 3.50 -14.12
CA ASP A 321 12.21 2.06 -14.31
C ASP A 321 13.71 1.75 -14.25
N TYR A 322 14.07 0.49 -14.09
CA TYR A 322 15.47 0.08 -14.07
C TYR A 322 16.20 0.44 -15.36
N ASP A 323 15.54 0.27 -16.50
CA ASP A 323 16.13 0.48 -17.81
C ASP A 323 15.93 1.89 -18.36
N GLY A 324 15.07 2.71 -17.75
CA GLY A 324 14.78 4.05 -18.25
C GLY A 324 13.53 4.69 -17.65
N LEU A 325 12.83 5.48 -18.44
CA LEU A 325 11.59 6.13 -18.07
C LEU A 325 10.41 5.44 -18.75
N LYS A 326 9.54 4.79 -17.97
CA LYS A 326 8.35 4.08 -18.47
C LYS A 326 7.16 5.03 -18.55
N ILE A 327 6.40 4.93 -19.63
CA ILE A 327 5.15 5.67 -19.86
C ILE A 327 3.98 4.68 -19.82
N ASP A 328 3.15 4.73 -18.76
CA ASP A 328 2.05 3.80 -18.53
C ASP A 328 0.88 4.47 -17.78
N PRO A 329 0.22 5.47 -18.38
CA PRO A 329 -0.86 6.22 -17.76
C PRO A 329 -2.10 5.37 -17.47
N SER A 330 -2.80 5.75 -16.39
CA SER A 330 -4.14 5.25 -16.06
C SER A 330 -5.01 6.43 -15.67
N ILE A 331 -5.60 7.10 -16.68
CA ILE A 331 -6.29 8.38 -16.56
C ILE A 331 -7.81 8.26 -16.76
N PRO A 332 -8.59 9.29 -16.35
CA PRO A 332 -10.00 9.36 -16.67
C PRO A 332 -10.24 9.31 -18.18
N LYS A 333 -11.25 8.54 -18.58
CA LYS A 333 -11.65 8.43 -20.01
C LYS A 333 -12.03 9.76 -20.64
N ALA A 334 -12.54 10.70 -19.83
CA ALA A 334 -12.92 12.03 -20.27
C ALA A 334 -11.73 12.94 -20.64
N TRP A 335 -10.48 12.53 -20.34
CA TRP A 335 -9.31 13.33 -20.69
C TRP A 335 -8.85 13.02 -22.11
N ASP A 336 -8.71 14.06 -22.93
CA ASP A 336 -8.12 13.95 -24.29
C ASP A 336 -6.60 13.66 -24.24
N GLY A 337 -5.98 13.88 -23.08
CA GLY A 337 -4.57 13.72 -22.81
C GLY A 337 -4.05 14.75 -21.83
N TYR A 338 -2.73 14.87 -21.72
CA TYR A 338 -2.05 15.84 -20.87
C TYR A 338 -0.59 16.02 -21.32
N SER A 339 0.09 17.00 -20.77
CA SER A 339 1.53 17.20 -20.97
C SER A 339 2.25 17.35 -19.63
N VAL A 340 3.47 16.82 -19.55
CA VAL A 340 4.33 16.91 -18.39
C VAL A 340 5.78 17.06 -18.82
N SER A 341 6.56 17.88 -18.10
CA SER A 341 8.02 17.94 -18.25
C SER A 341 8.66 17.18 -17.09
N ARG A 342 9.52 16.21 -17.42
CA ARG A 342 10.18 15.34 -16.44
C ARG A 342 11.69 15.40 -16.62
N TYR A 343 12.42 15.83 -15.59
CA TYR A 343 13.86 15.62 -15.52
C TYR A 343 14.15 14.22 -14.97
N PHE A 344 14.95 13.45 -15.70
CA PHE A 344 15.27 12.07 -15.32
C PHE A 344 16.66 11.68 -15.83
N ARG A 345 17.55 11.26 -14.93
CA ARG A 345 18.91 10.77 -15.21
C ARG A 345 19.71 11.68 -16.15
N GLY A 346 19.65 13.01 -15.97
CA GLY A 346 20.43 13.99 -16.74
C GLY A 346 19.75 14.52 -18.00
N ALA A 347 18.63 13.99 -18.42
CA ALA A 347 17.84 14.47 -19.55
C ALA A 347 16.51 15.09 -19.09
N THR A 348 15.98 16.02 -19.89
CA THR A 348 14.61 16.54 -19.74
C THR A 348 13.72 15.96 -20.82
N PHE A 349 12.59 15.41 -20.44
CA PHE A 349 11.58 14.85 -21.34
C PHE A 349 10.34 15.73 -21.28
N ASN A 350 9.97 16.36 -22.40
CA ASN A 350 8.69 17.02 -22.60
C ASN A 350 7.71 15.98 -23.15
N ILE A 351 6.86 15.46 -22.31
CA ILE A 351 6.00 14.32 -22.61
C ILE A 351 4.60 14.83 -22.90
N LYS A 352 4.07 14.47 -24.06
CA LYS A 352 2.67 14.67 -24.44
C LYS A 352 1.98 13.30 -24.52
N ILE A 353 0.92 13.12 -23.74
CA ILE A 353 0.04 11.97 -23.82
C ILE A 353 -1.19 12.37 -24.60
N GLU A 354 -1.57 11.57 -25.58
CA GLU A 354 -2.76 11.73 -26.40
C GLU A 354 -3.70 10.53 -26.17
N ASN A 355 -4.97 10.79 -25.92
CA ASN A 355 -5.99 9.76 -25.65
C ASN A 355 -7.18 9.87 -26.62
N PRO A 356 -6.96 9.65 -27.92
CA PRO A 356 -8.00 9.82 -28.94
C PRO A 356 -9.14 8.80 -28.83
N ASP A 357 -8.88 7.65 -28.21
CA ASP A 357 -9.87 6.58 -28.07
C ASP A 357 -10.59 6.62 -26.70
N HIS A 358 -10.29 7.63 -25.87
CA HIS A 358 -10.88 7.80 -24.55
C HIS A 358 -10.84 6.52 -23.68
N VAL A 359 -9.66 5.89 -23.65
CA VAL A 359 -9.41 4.71 -22.80
C VAL A 359 -8.83 5.13 -21.46
N SER A 360 -9.02 4.32 -20.42
CA SER A 360 -8.39 4.59 -19.12
C SER A 360 -6.92 4.15 -19.07
N LYS A 361 -6.54 3.12 -19.82
CA LYS A 361 -5.19 2.53 -19.78
C LYS A 361 -4.83 1.91 -21.13
N GLY A 362 -3.53 1.77 -21.36
CA GLY A 362 -2.96 1.18 -22.56
C GLY A 362 -2.19 2.22 -23.40
N ILE A 363 -1.08 1.78 -23.99
CA ILE A 363 -0.24 2.58 -24.89
C ILE A 363 -0.14 1.86 -26.22
N LYS A 364 -0.55 2.55 -27.29
CA LYS A 364 -0.40 2.07 -28.68
C LYS A 364 0.98 2.33 -29.24
N SER A 365 1.53 3.50 -28.98
CA SER A 365 2.83 3.91 -29.54
C SER A 365 3.49 4.97 -28.67
N VAL A 366 4.82 4.97 -28.68
CA VAL A 366 5.66 6.04 -28.12
C VAL A 366 6.67 6.48 -29.16
N THR A 367 6.84 7.81 -29.33
CA THR A 367 7.90 8.38 -30.14
C THR A 367 8.78 9.27 -29.27
N VAL A 368 10.09 9.31 -29.54
CA VAL A 368 11.05 10.24 -28.96
C VAL A 368 11.72 10.98 -30.11
N ASP A 369 11.63 12.32 -30.10
CA ASP A 369 12.13 13.19 -31.16
C ASP A 369 11.63 12.76 -32.56
N GLY A 370 10.34 12.37 -32.62
CA GLY A 370 9.67 11.92 -33.85
C GLY A 370 10.02 10.50 -34.30
N LYS A 371 10.85 9.76 -33.56
CA LYS A 371 11.21 8.36 -33.87
C LYS A 371 10.47 7.42 -32.95
N ALA A 372 9.80 6.42 -33.52
CA ALA A 372 9.13 5.37 -32.75
C ALA A 372 10.15 4.53 -31.95
N ILE A 373 9.77 4.19 -30.72
CA ILE A 373 10.50 3.23 -29.90
C ILE A 373 9.73 1.92 -29.79
N ASP A 374 10.40 0.85 -29.44
CA ASP A 374 9.78 -0.44 -29.13
C ASP A 374 9.29 -0.44 -27.67
N GLY A 375 8.00 -0.75 -27.47
CA GLY A 375 7.37 -0.71 -26.16
C GLY A 375 7.15 0.72 -25.62
N ASN A 376 7.12 0.83 -24.31
CA ASN A 376 6.79 2.08 -23.60
C ASN A 376 7.87 2.55 -22.60
N VAL A 377 9.10 2.02 -22.70
CA VAL A 377 10.24 2.43 -21.85
C VAL A 377 11.27 3.16 -22.69
N ILE A 378 11.53 4.42 -22.33
CA ILE A 378 12.55 5.25 -22.97
C ILE A 378 13.89 4.92 -22.33
N LYS A 379 14.83 4.35 -23.13
CA LYS A 379 16.11 3.81 -22.65
C LYS A 379 17.30 4.61 -23.15
N GLY A 380 18.38 4.64 -22.36
CA GLY A 380 19.70 5.08 -22.79
C GLY A 380 19.87 6.59 -23.06
N ILE A 381 18.91 7.43 -22.68
CA ILE A 381 18.98 8.88 -22.86
C ILE A 381 19.38 9.50 -21.50
N THR A 382 20.53 10.18 -21.47
CA THR A 382 21.12 10.71 -20.22
C THR A 382 21.50 12.21 -20.30
N SER A 383 21.13 12.91 -21.37
CA SER A 383 21.40 14.33 -21.51
C SER A 383 20.50 14.98 -22.57
N GLY A 384 20.35 16.28 -22.54
CA GLY A 384 19.56 17.03 -23.52
C GLY A 384 18.09 17.19 -23.13
N THR A 385 17.33 17.79 -24.06
CA THR A 385 15.87 17.92 -23.97
C THR A 385 15.25 17.19 -25.13
N HIS A 386 14.26 16.36 -24.83
CA HIS A 386 13.65 15.43 -25.78
C HIS A 386 12.13 15.59 -25.79
N GLU A 387 11.55 15.58 -26.99
CA GLU A 387 10.10 15.61 -27.19
C GLU A 387 9.57 14.17 -27.27
N VAL A 388 8.64 13.84 -26.36
CA VAL A 388 8.02 12.52 -26.28
C VAL A 388 6.54 12.65 -26.58
N VAL A 389 6.03 11.82 -27.50
CA VAL A 389 4.59 11.68 -27.74
C VAL A 389 4.21 10.24 -27.52
N ALA A 390 3.24 10.01 -26.63
CA ALA A 390 2.66 8.67 -26.36
C ALA A 390 1.16 8.71 -26.66
N VAL A 391 0.70 7.75 -27.45
CA VAL A 391 -0.71 7.63 -27.85
C VAL A 391 -1.31 6.45 -27.10
N MET A 392 -2.39 6.71 -26.36
CA MET A 392 -3.18 5.69 -25.65
C MET A 392 -4.15 4.97 -26.60
N GLY A 393 -4.51 3.69 -26.20
CA GLY A 393 -5.53 2.91 -26.88
C GLY A 393 -5.37 1.39 -26.74
#